data_b9420662c3f7b5c2c948e497d8dbd94c
#
_entry.id   b9420662c3f7b5c2c948e497d8dbd94c
#
_cell.length_a   1.000
_cell.length_b   1.000
_cell.length_c   1.000
_cell.angle_alpha   90.00
_cell.angle_beta   90.00
_cell.angle_gamma   90.00
#
_symmetry.space_group_name_H-M   'P 1'
#
loop_
_entity.id
_entity.type
_entity.pdbx_description
1 polymer ?
#
loop_
_entity_poly.entity_id
_entity_poly.type
_entity_poly.pdbx_seq_one_letter_code
_entity_poly.pdbx_strand_id
1 'polypeptide(L)'
;ANQSINYNTRQFEKNLFSSLPGGEKPIVHHVWSSEDEAELVLESILSYRDQEIPLNEMSVLYRNHVQSAVLQVTLTHAGIPFVVHSGVKFFEQAHIKDITAFLKVLYNPLDEISWMRLLRLLPGIGNNTAFRIFNVFQDQQAIRLTKENNSLQRLIPKKAINSWNVLQDCFQKMLEGDISPSNMIGIIHQNFYREVLFSS
;
A
#
# COMPACT_ATOMS: atom_id res chain seq x y z
N ALA A 1 -6.34 32.42 -10.97
CA ALA A 1 -7.14 31.42 -11.71
C ALA A 1 -7.56 31.97 -13.10
N ASN A 2 -8.31 33.07 -13.20
CA ASN A 2 -8.76 33.62 -14.51
C ASN A 2 -7.61 33.91 -15.46
N GLN A 3 -6.49 34.46 -14.99
CA GLN A 3 -5.31 34.70 -15.83
C GLN A 3 -4.75 33.38 -16.40
N SER A 4 -4.62 32.35 -15.59
CA SER A 4 -4.11 31.06 -16.04
C SER A 4 -5.05 30.37 -17.02
N ILE A 5 -6.36 30.52 -16.82
CA ILE A 5 -7.37 29.97 -17.71
C ILE A 5 -7.36 30.66 -19.06
N ASN A 6 -7.18 31.99 -19.11
CA ASN A 6 -7.15 32.75 -20.35
C ASN A 6 -6.03 32.40 -21.32
N TYR A 7 -4.94 31.74 -20.85
CA TYR A 7 -3.90 31.23 -21.73
C TYR A 7 -4.31 29.99 -22.53
N ASN A 8 -5.42 29.33 -22.16
CA ASN A 8 -5.90 28.17 -22.89
C ASN A 8 -6.85 28.59 -24.01
N THR A 9 -6.39 28.56 -25.24
CA THR A 9 -7.13 29.00 -26.44
C THR A 9 -8.20 27.99 -26.92
N ARG A 10 -8.24 26.78 -26.36
CA ARG A 10 -9.22 25.72 -26.75
C ARG A 10 -10.19 25.39 -25.62
N GLN A 11 -10.76 26.38 -25.01
CA GLN A 11 -11.76 26.18 -23.94
C GLN A 11 -12.97 27.07 -24.14
N PHE A 12 -14.07 26.70 -23.48
CA PHE A 12 -15.22 27.62 -23.34
C PHE A 12 -14.83 28.77 -22.43
N GLU A 13 -15.32 29.94 -22.74
CA GLU A 13 -15.12 31.13 -21.91
C GLU A 13 -15.67 30.88 -20.50
N LYS A 14 -14.79 30.91 -19.50
CA LYS A 14 -15.11 30.72 -18.09
C LYS A 14 -14.64 31.91 -17.30
N ASN A 15 -15.53 32.52 -16.58
CA ASN A 15 -15.20 33.58 -15.64
C ASN A 15 -15.42 33.04 -14.22
N LEU A 16 -14.34 32.80 -13.50
CA LEU A 16 -14.38 32.30 -12.11
C LEU A 16 -14.53 33.51 -11.19
N PHE A 17 -15.58 33.48 -10.39
CA PHE A 17 -15.84 34.49 -9.35
C PHE A 17 -16.17 33.80 -8.04
N SER A 18 -15.94 34.48 -6.92
CA SER A 18 -16.33 34.03 -5.58
C SER A 18 -17.47 34.94 -5.08
N SER A 19 -18.48 34.33 -4.48
CA SER A 19 -19.52 35.04 -3.71
C SER A 19 -19.13 35.27 -2.26
N LEU A 20 -18.01 34.67 -1.81
CA LEU A 20 -17.47 34.83 -0.47
C LEU A 20 -16.67 36.13 -0.37
N PRO A 21 -16.62 36.77 0.82
CA PRO A 21 -15.74 37.91 1.06
C PRO A 21 -14.28 37.51 0.84
N GLY A 22 -13.42 38.48 0.56
CA GLY A 22 -12.00 38.25 0.37
C GLY A 22 -11.36 37.60 1.62
N GLY A 23 -10.58 36.56 1.43
CA GLY A 23 -9.84 35.89 2.49
C GLY A 23 -8.33 36.23 2.48
N GLU A 24 -7.57 35.51 3.23
CA GLU A 24 -6.11 35.59 3.24
C GLU A 24 -5.49 35.23 1.89
N LYS A 25 -4.34 35.82 1.60
CA LYS A 25 -3.62 35.49 0.36
C LYS A 25 -3.02 34.09 0.47
N PRO A 26 -2.98 33.34 -0.65
CA PRO A 26 -2.27 32.06 -0.68
C PRO A 26 -0.81 32.21 -0.27
N ILE A 27 -0.32 31.27 0.54
CA ILE A 27 1.07 31.17 0.94
C ILE A 27 1.71 30.04 0.15
N VAL A 28 2.94 30.26 -0.31
CA VAL A 28 3.74 29.22 -1.00
C VAL A 28 4.85 28.81 -0.05
N HIS A 29 4.88 27.54 0.27
CA HIS A 29 5.96 26.92 1.05
C HIS A 29 6.88 26.12 0.13
N HIS A 30 8.18 26.21 0.35
CA HIS A 30 9.20 25.39 -0.31
C HIS A 30 9.71 24.35 0.68
N VAL A 31 9.56 23.09 0.34
CA VAL A 31 10.01 21.94 1.14
C VAL A 31 10.96 21.08 0.33
N TRP A 32 11.76 20.26 1.00
CA TRP A 32 12.85 19.51 0.37
C TRP A 32 12.48 18.04 0.08
N SER A 33 11.48 17.50 0.78
CA SER A 33 11.06 16.10 0.66
C SER A 33 9.53 15.98 0.74
N SER A 34 9.01 14.81 0.36
CA SER A 34 7.59 14.49 0.55
C SER A 34 7.22 14.34 2.02
N GLU A 35 8.17 13.97 2.85
CA GLU A 35 8.03 13.87 4.29
C GLU A 35 7.86 15.27 4.90
N ASP A 36 8.72 16.23 4.53
CA ASP A 36 8.59 17.63 4.97
C ASP A 36 7.25 18.26 4.51
N GLU A 37 6.81 17.90 3.28
CA GLU A 37 5.51 18.34 2.77
C GLU A 37 4.36 17.81 3.64
N ALA A 38 4.40 16.53 3.98
CA ALA A 38 3.36 15.91 4.80
C ALA A 38 3.34 16.44 6.24
N GLU A 39 4.51 16.70 6.83
CA GLU A 39 4.63 17.31 8.15
C GLU A 39 4.08 18.73 8.15
N LEU A 40 4.43 19.57 7.17
CA LEU A 40 3.89 20.93 7.02
C LEU A 40 2.36 20.95 6.90
N VAL A 41 1.81 20.00 6.14
CA VAL A 41 0.35 19.87 6.01
C VAL A 41 -0.28 19.45 7.34
N LEU A 42 0.33 18.49 8.05
CA LEU A 42 -0.13 18.07 9.38
C LEU A 42 -0.12 19.23 10.37
N GLU A 43 0.99 19.99 10.45
CA GLU A 43 1.09 21.16 11.31
C GLU A 43 0.02 22.20 11.00
N SER A 44 -0.24 22.43 9.71
CA SER A 44 -1.29 23.36 9.26
C SER A 44 -2.67 22.89 9.72
N ILE A 45 -2.99 21.59 9.57
CA ILE A 45 -4.25 20.99 10.03
C ILE A 45 -4.40 21.14 11.54
N LEU A 46 -3.36 20.88 12.30
CA LEU A 46 -3.38 21.00 13.76
C LEU A 46 -3.59 22.47 14.17
N SER A 47 -2.90 23.40 13.53
CA SER A 47 -3.05 24.84 13.79
C SER A 47 -4.46 25.33 13.51
N TYR A 48 -5.09 24.89 12.43
CA TYR A 48 -6.49 25.25 12.12
C TYR A 48 -7.48 24.60 13.09
N ARG A 49 -7.24 23.33 13.49
CA ARG A 49 -8.04 22.67 14.52
C ARG A 49 -7.98 23.42 15.85
N ASP A 50 -6.80 23.92 16.24
CA ASP A 50 -6.61 24.70 17.47
C ASP A 50 -7.32 26.07 17.40
N GLN A 51 -7.65 26.54 16.19
CA GLN A 51 -8.53 27.70 15.93
C GLN A 51 -10.02 27.31 15.84
N GLU A 52 -10.38 26.11 16.29
CA GLU A 52 -11.74 25.56 16.30
C GLU A 52 -12.35 25.33 14.89
N ILE A 53 -11.51 25.28 13.83
CA ILE A 53 -11.98 24.93 12.49
C ILE A 53 -12.18 23.40 12.44
N PRO A 54 -13.39 22.90 12.11
CA PRO A 54 -13.68 21.48 12.06
C PRO A 54 -12.89 20.79 10.92
N LEU A 55 -12.41 19.53 11.16
CA LEU A 55 -11.66 18.77 10.15
C LEU A 55 -12.43 18.54 8.85
N ASN A 56 -13.76 18.44 8.89
CA ASN A 56 -14.62 18.30 7.71
C ASN A 56 -14.72 19.57 6.84
N GLU A 57 -14.23 20.69 7.32
CA GLU A 57 -14.12 21.94 6.54
C GLU A 57 -12.72 22.14 5.94
N MET A 58 -11.79 21.22 6.24
CA MET A 58 -10.44 21.24 5.70
C MET A 58 -10.33 20.28 4.51
N SER A 59 -9.61 20.68 3.46
CA SER A 59 -9.31 19.78 2.34
C SER A 59 -7.89 19.99 1.82
N VAL A 60 -7.26 18.88 1.42
CA VAL A 60 -5.94 18.89 0.78
C VAL A 60 -6.10 18.43 -0.65
N LEU A 61 -5.63 19.23 -1.60
CA LEU A 61 -5.69 18.95 -3.03
C LEU A 61 -4.29 18.54 -3.52
N TYR A 62 -4.22 17.45 -4.26
CA TYR A 62 -2.98 16.96 -4.86
C TYR A 62 -3.21 16.56 -6.31
N ARG A 63 -2.13 16.56 -7.11
CA ARG A 63 -2.20 16.27 -8.54
C ARG A 63 -2.23 14.77 -8.84
N ASN A 64 -1.50 13.96 -8.08
CA ASN A 64 -1.45 12.51 -8.26
C ASN A 64 -1.38 11.78 -6.91
N HIS A 65 -1.74 10.48 -6.93
CA HIS A 65 -1.85 9.69 -5.70
C HIS A 65 -0.51 9.41 -5.00
N VAL A 66 0.60 9.47 -5.72
CA VAL A 66 1.93 9.28 -5.13
C VAL A 66 2.21 10.36 -4.08
N GLN A 67 1.85 11.62 -4.39
CA GLN A 67 2.00 12.74 -3.46
C GLN A 67 1.21 12.56 -2.17
N SER A 68 0.02 11.96 -2.25
CA SER A 68 -0.83 11.76 -1.06
C SER A 68 -0.43 10.56 -0.21
N ALA A 69 0.45 9.66 -0.68
CA ALA A 69 0.76 8.43 0.04
C ALA A 69 1.45 8.70 1.39
N VAL A 70 2.48 9.55 1.39
CA VAL A 70 3.21 9.93 2.60
C VAL A 70 2.29 10.68 3.56
N LEU A 71 1.49 11.62 3.04
CA LEU A 71 0.51 12.37 3.86
C LEU A 71 -0.51 11.43 4.54
N GLN A 72 -1.04 10.43 3.83
CA GLN A 72 -1.97 9.46 4.43
C GLN A 72 -1.33 8.68 5.59
N VAL A 73 -0.07 8.29 5.46
CA VAL A 73 0.68 7.63 6.53
C VAL A 73 0.88 8.59 7.71
N THR A 74 1.32 9.81 7.46
CA THR A 74 1.55 10.85 8.49
C THR A 74 0.27 11.16 9.27
N LEU A 75 -0.85 11.38 8.58
CA LEU A 75 -2.15 11.62 9.22
C LEU A 75 -2.64 10.42 10.03
N THR A 76 -2.39 9.19 9.53
CA THR A 76 -2.74 7.96 10.26
C THR A 76 -1.95 7.84 11.56
N HIS A 77 -0.64 8.10 11.52
CA HIS A 77 0.22 8.09 12.73
C HIS A 77 -0.19 9.15 13.73
N ALA A 78 -0.59 10.33 13.26
CA ALA A 78 -1.07 11.41 14.11
C ALA A 78 -2.51 11.22 14.62
N GLY A 79 -3.19 10.14 14.22
CA GLY A 79 -4.58 9.87 14.61
C GLY A 79 -5.60 10.87 14.02
N ILE A 80 -5.26 11.56 12.93
CA ILE A 80 -6.15 12.50 12.25
C ILE A 80 -7.04 11.74 11.26
N PRO A 81 -8.37 11.73 11.44
CA PRO A 81 -9.26 11.08 10.49
C PRO A 81 -9.33 11.85 9.17
N PHE A 82 -9.32 11.12 8.05
CA PHE A 82 -9.42 11.70 6.71
C PHE A 82 -10.20 10.80 5.76
N VAL A 83 -10.71 11.39 4.67
CA VAL A 83 -11.37 10.69 3.57
C VAL A 83 -10.65 11.01 2.26
N VAL A 84 -10.34 9.97 1.48
CA VAL A 84 -9.79 10.12 0.13
C VAL A 84 -10.94 10.05 -0.87
N HIS A 85 -11.22 11.15 -1.58
CA HIS A 85 -12.36 11.25 -2.49
C HIS A 85 -12.11 10.63 -3.87
N SER A 86 -10.86 10.39 -4.26
CA SER A 86 -10.53 9.73 -5.53
C SER A 86 -9.34 8.80 -5.35
N GLY A 87 -9.38 7.66 -6.05
CA GLY A 87 -8.32 6.65 -5.97
C GLY A 87 -8.50 5.64 -4.84
N VAL A 88 -7.50 4.78 -4.70
CA VAL A 88 -7.46 3.73 -3.67
C VAL A 88 -6.64 4.24 -2.50
N LYS A 89 -7.17 4.15 -1.29
CA LYS A 89 -6.43 4.50 -0.06
C LYS A 89 -5.11 3.74 -0.01
N PHE A 90 -4.07 4.34 0.58
CA PHE A 90 -2.73 3.75 0.64
C PHE A 90 -2.77 2.27 1.08
N PHE A 91 -3.43 1.97 2.21
CA PHE A 91 -3.53 0.61 2.73
C PHE A 91 -4.47 -0.32 1.93
N GLU A 92 -5.22 0.21 0.96
CA GLU A 92 -6.08 -0.57 0.08
C GLU A 92 -5.41 -0.94 -1.24
N GLN A 93 -4.24 -0.39 -1.52
CA GLN A 93 -3.47 -0.69 -2.73
C GLN A 93 -3.06 -2.16 -2.77
N ALA A 94 -3.07 -2.74 -3.96
CA ALA A 94 -2.82 -4.18 -4.14
C ALA A 94 -1.48 -4.61 -3.56
N HIS A 95 -0.40 -3.89 -3.87
CA HIS A 95 0.94 -4.20 -3.38
C HIS A 95 1.08 -4.09 -1.86
N ILE A 96 0.39 -3.14 -1.22
CA ILE A 96 0.39 -3.02 0.24
C ILE A 96 -0.34 -4.21 0.87
N LYS A 97 -1.49 -4.60 0.31
CA LYS A 97 -2.24 -5.78 0.74
C LYS A 97 -1.44 -7.07 0.54
N ASP A 98 -0.65 -7.17 -0.52
CA ASP A 98 0.20 -8.32 -0.79
C ASP A 98 1.29 -8.44 0.28
N ILE A 99 2.05 -7.37 0.54
CA ILE A 99 3.07 -7.34 1.60
C ILE A 99 2.45 -7.64 2.97
N THR A 100 1.30 -7.03 3.26
CA THR A 100 0.57 -7.28 4.52
C THR A 100 0.15 -8.75 4.65
N ALA A 101 -0.20 -9.42 3.55
CA ALA A 101 -0.55 -10.84 3.58
C ALA A 101 0.64 -11.72 3.99
N PHE A 102 1.89 -11.40 3.56
CA PHE A 102 3.08 -12.08 4.06
C PHE A 102 3.21 -11.98 5.58
N LEU A 103 3.10 -10.77 6.12
CA LEU A 103 3.21 -10.54 7.57
C LEU A 103 2.10 -11.24 8.35
N LYS A 104 0.87 -11.22 7.83
CA LYS A 104 -0.28 -11.90 8.45
C LYS A 104 -0.10 -13.41 8.49
N VAL A 105 0.39 -14.02 7.42
CA VAL A 105 0.66 -15.45 7.36
C VAL A 105 1.77 -15.86 8.34
N LEU A 106 2.81 -15.03 8.52
CA LEU A 106 3.84 -15.26 9.54
C LEU A 106 3.27 -15.21 10.96
N TYR A 107 2.39 -14.26 11.23
CA TYR A 107 1.75 -14.10 12.54
C TYR A 107 0.68 -15.18 12.80
N ASN A 108 -0.16 -15.47 11.81
CA ASN A 108 -1.19 -16.49 11.86
C ASN A 108 -1.11 -17.42 10.63
N PRO A 109 -0.45 -18.57 10.74
CA PRO A 109 -0.34 -19.54 9.64
C PRO A 109 -1.64 -20.11 9.13
N LEU A 110 -2.75 -19.95 9.87
CA LEU A 110 -4.08 -20.42 9.50
C LEU A 110 -4.95 -19.34 8.84
N ASP A 111 -4.38 -18.15 8.54
CA ASP A 111 -5.09 -17.12 7.80
C ASP A 111 -5.26 -17.52 6.32
N GLU A 112 -6.37 -18.18 6.03
CA GLU A 112 -6.74 -18.62 4.68
C GLU A 112 -6.76 -17.47 3.67
N ILE A 113 -7.34 -16.32 4.05
CA ILE A 113 -7.50 -15.17 3.14
C ILE A 113 -6.13 -14.65 2.69
N SER A 114 -5.20 -14.53 3.62
CA SER A 114 -3.83 -14.09 3.33
C SER A 114 -3.07 -15.13 2.50
N TRP A 115 -3.20 -16.42 2.81
CA TRP A 115 -2.63 -17.49 1.99
C TRP A 115 -3.18 -17.52 0.57
N MET A 116 -4.49 -17.45 0.41
CA MET A 116 -5.14 -17.41 -0.90
C MET A 116 -4.65 -16.23 -1.74
N ARG A 117 -4.41 -15.08 -1.08
CA ARG A 117 -3.85 -13.92 -1.75
C ARG A 117 -2.42 -14.18 -2.24
N LEU A 118 -1.53 -14.66 -1.37
CA LEU A 118 -0.12 -14.90 -1.69
C LEU A 118 0.05 -15.96 -2.78
N LEU A 119 -0.65 -17.08 -2.65
CA LEU A 119 -0.54 -18.19 -3.60
C LEU A 119 -0.99 -17.80 -5.01
N ARG A 120 -1.97 -16.90 -5.11
CA ARG A 120 -2.47 -16.40 -6.40
C ARG A 120 -1.53 -15.39 -7.08
N LEU A 121 -0.52 -14.88 -6.40
CA LEU A 121 0.54 -14.12 -7.04
C LEU A 121 1.46 -15.01 -7.88
N LEU A 122 1.47 -16.31 -7.63
CA LEU A 122 2.32 -17.27 -8.34
C LEU A 122 1.71 -17.64 -9.69
N PRO A 123 2.49 -17.67 -10.78
CA PRO A 123 2.00 -17.92 -12.12
C PRO A 123 1.34 -19.31 -12.24
N GLY A 124 0.10 -19.33 -12.72
CA GLY A 124 -0.66 -20.58 -12.96
C GLY A 124 -1.31 -21.18 -11.70
N ILE A 125 -1.26 -20.49 -10.54
CA ILE A 125 -2.01 -20.88 -9.35
C ILE A 125 -3.34 -20.11 -9.31
N GLY A 126 -4.44 -20.83 -9.59
CA GLY A 126 -5.81 -20.34 -9.44
C GLY A 126 -6.40 -20.68 -8.06
N ASN A 127 -7.64 -20.25 -7.81
CA ASN A 127 -8.33 -20.46 -6.53
C ASN A 127 -8.32 -21.92 -6.06
N ASN A 128 -8.66 -22.88 -6.93
CA ASN A 128 -8.73 -24.29 -6.56
C ASN A 128 -7.37 -24.86 -6.17
N THR A 129 -6.31 -24.50 -6.89
CA THR A 129 -4.94 -24.95 -6.58
C THR A 129 -4.45 -24.30 -5.29
N ALA A 130 -4.68 -23.00 -5.10
CA ALA A 130 -4.33 -22.28 -3.88
C ALA A 130 -5.01 -22.91 -2.65
N PHE A 131 -6.31 -23.22 -2.74
CA PHE A 131 -7.05 -23.85 -1.65
C PHE A 131 -6.50 -25.25 -1.32
N ARG A 132 -6.16 -26.05 -2.32
CA ARG A 132 -5.56 -27.37 -2.09
C ARG A 132 -4.18 -27.27 -1.42
N ILE A 133 -3.38 -26.30 -1.79
CA ILE A 133 -2.08 -26.03 -1.14
C ILE A 133 -2.31 -25.61 0.32
N PHE A 134 -3.27 -24.70 0.57
CA PHE A 134 -3.61 -24.24 1.92
C PHE A 134 -4.05 -25.39 2.83
N ASN A 135 -4.89 -26.30 2.37
CA ASN A 135 -5.32 -27.46 3.14
C ASN A 135 -4.14 -28.34 3.61
N VAL A 136 -3.09 -28.49 2.78
CA VAL A 136 -1.89 -29.21 3.20
C VAL A 136 -1.15 -28.49 4.34
N PHE A 137 -1.22 -27.14 4.40
CA PHE A 137 -0.65 -26.37 5.53
C PHE A 137 -1.47 -26.53 6.80
N GLN A 138 -2.80 -26.56 6.71
CA GLN A 138 -3.68 -26.77 7.86
C GLN A 138 -3.39 -28.09 8.56
N ASP A 139 -3.21 -29.17 7.80
CA ASP A 139 -2.94 -30.50 8.33
C ASP A 139 -1.62 -30.59 9.10
N GLN A 140 -0.65 -29.72 8.81
CA GLN A 140 0.70 -29.76 9.36
C GLN A 140 0.96 -28.79 10.52
N GLN A 141 -0.01 -27.93 10.87
CA GLN A 141 0.06 -26.92 11.93
C GLN A 141 1.33 -26.04 11.97
N ALA A 142 2.10 -25.98 10.90
CA ALA A 142 3.34 -25.22 10.85
C ALA A 142 3.58 -24.65 9.45
N ILE A 143 4.03 -23.39 9.36
CA ILE A 143 4.62 -22.82 8.14
C ILE A 143 5.98 -23.49 7.87
N ARG A 144 6.04 -24.80 7.84
CA ARG A 144 7.22 -25.47 7.31
C ARG A 144 7.04 -25.64 5.81
N LEU A 145 7.28 -24.55 5.08
CA LEU A 145 7.51 -24.58 3.64
C LEU A 145 8.85 -25.29 3.35
N THR A 146 9.04 -26.47 3.94
CA THR A 146 10.29 -27.23 3.72
C THR A 146 10.30 -27.73 2.28
N LYS A 147 11.46 -27.59 1.62
CA LYS A 147 11.71 -28.10 0.26
C LYS A 147 11.46 -29.62 0.13
N GLU A 148 11.32 -30.32 1.24
CA GLU A 148 11.16 -31.78 1.33
C GLU A 148 9.70 -32.24 1.33
N ASN A 149 8.71 -31.33 1.27
CA ASN A 149 7.31 -31.73 1.29
C ASN A 149 6.84 -32.19 -0.11
N ASN A 150 6.99 -33.49 -0.38
CA ASN A 150 6.57 -34.11 -1.64
C ASN A 150 5.10 -33.91 -1.99
N SER A 151 4.22 -33.73 -0.99
CA SER A 151 2.79 -33.50 -1.20
C SER A 151 2.53 -32.13 -1.81
N LEU A 152 3.24 -31.10 -1.34
CA LEU A 152 3.17 -29.73 -1.87
C LEU A 152 3.75 -29.65 -3.28
N GLN A 153 4.90 -30.27 -3.52
CA GLN A 153 5.57 -30.23 -4.82
C GLN A 153 4.68 -30.74 -5.96
N ARG A 154 3.84 -31.75 -5.69
CA ARG A 154 2.89 -32.29 -6.68
C ARG A 154 1.74 -31.34 -7.02
N LEU A 155 1.43 -30.40 -6.14
CA LEU A 155 0.37 -29.41 -6.33
C LEU A 155 0.85 -28.17 -7.08
N ILE A 156 2.18 -27.92 -7.08
CA ILE A 156 2.75 -26.72 -7.68
C ILE A 156 2.84 -26.88 -9.20
N PRO A 157 2.18 -26.01 -9.99
CA PRO A 157 2.31 -26.03 -11.44
C PRO A 157 3.76 -25.78 -11.87
N LYS A 158 4.19 -26.42 -12.96
CA LYS A 158 5.56 -26.24 -13.49
C LYS A 158 5.95 -24.76 -13.68
N LYS A 159 4.98 -23.92 -14.11
CA LYS A 159 5.18 -22.48 -14.29
C LYS A 159 5.44 -21.73 -12.99
N ALA A 160 4.98 -22.25 -11.85
CA ALA A 160 5.09 -21.62 -10.54
C ALA A 160 6.33 -22.06 -9.76
N ILE A 161 7.09 -23.07 -10.22
CA ILE A 161 8.18 -23.69 -9.43
C ILE A 161 9.21 -22.64 -9.00
N ASN A 162 9.67 -21.78 -9.90
CA ASN A 162 10.68 -20.78 -9.56
C ASN A 162 10.14 -19.78 -8.52
N SER A 163 8.97 -19.20 -8.77
CA SER A 163 8.34 -18.26 -7.85
C SER A 163 7.97 -18.91 -6.51
N TRP A 164 7.63 -20.20 -6.52
CA TRP A 164 7.41 -20.99 -5.32
C TRP A 164 8.69 -21.13 -4.48
N ASN A 165 9.82 -21.44 -5.09
CA ASN A 165 11.12 -21.52 -4.40
C ASN A 165 11.50 -20.17 -3.80
N VAL A 166 11.28 -19.08 -4.53
CA VAL A 166 11.52 -17.71 -4.02
C VAL A 166 10.61 -17.40 -2.83
N LEU A 167 9.34 -17.82 -2.87
CA LEU A 167 8.42 -17.68 -1.75
C LEU A 167 8.93 -18.44 -0.52
N GLN A 168 9.36 -19.68 -0.69
CA GLN A 168 9.92 -20.51 0.39
C GLN A 168 11.16 -19.87 1.01
N ASP A 169 12.10 -19.41 0.17
CA ASP A 169 13.33 -18.76 0.64
C ASP A 169 13.03 -17.44 1.38
N CYS A 170 12.02 -16.71 0.95
CA CYS A 170 11.53 -15.50 1.63
C CYS A 170 11.01 -15.81 3.04
N PHE A 171 10.15 -16.82 3.19
CA PHE A 171 9.63 -17.23 4.49
C PHE A 171 10.73 -17.77 5.39
N GLN A 172 11.66 -18.55 4.86
CA GLN A 172 12.78 -19.08 5.62
C GLN A 172 13.62 -17.95 6.21
N LYS A 173 14.01 -16.96 5.39
CA LYS A 173 14.77 -15.79 5.85
C LYS A 173 14.06 -15.01 6.94
N MET A 174 12.72 -14.88 6.87
CA MET A 174 11.94 -14.17 7.87
C MET A 174 11.76 -14.95 9.17
N LEU A 175 11.87 -16.28 9.14
CA LEU A 175 11.74 -17.15 10.32
C LEU A 175 13.07 -17.42 11.05
N GLU A 176 14.21 -17.20 10.39
CA GLU A 176 15.55 -17.54 10.94
C GLU A 176 16.11 -16.49 11.91
N GLY A 177 15.38 -15.38 12.20
CA GLY A 177 15.90 -14.34 13.09
C GLY A 177 14.80 -13.54 13.79
N ASP A 178 15.19 -12.82 14.83
CA ASP A 178 14.36 -11.76 15.43
C ASP A 178 14.42 -10.53 14.52
N ILE A 179 13.64 -10.58 13.42
CA ILE A 179 13.69 -9.57 12.37
C ILE A 179 12.54 -8.59 12.59
N SER A 180 12.87 -7.29 12.62
CA SER A 180 11.86 -6.24 12.72
C SER A 180 10.89 -6.27 11.53
N PRO A 181 9.62 -5.86 11.70
CA PRO A 181 8.66 -5.78 10.59
C PRO A 181 9.16 -4.99 9.38
N SER A 182 9.94 -3.93 9.62
CA SER A 182 10.56 -3.13 8.56
C SER A 182 11.53 -3.95 7.72
N ASN A 183 12.38 -4.76 8.35
CA ASN A 183 13.32 -5.63 7.66
C ASN A 183 12.60 -6.76 6.92
N MET A 184 11.52 -7.31 7.48
CA MET A 184 10.67 -8.29 6.79
C MET A 184 10.08 -7.72 5.50
N ILE A 185 9.57 -6.49 5.53
CA ILE A 185 9.07 -5.78 4.34
C ILE A 185 10.20 -5.64 3.30
N GLY A 186 11.42 -5.29 3.73
CA GLY A 186 12.59 -5.21 2.86
C GLY A 186 12.91 -6.55 2.18
N ILE A 187 12.88 -7.66 2.93
CA ILE A 187 13.10 -9.02 2.39
C ILE A 187 12.03 -9.37 1.35
N ILE A 188 10.75 -9.14 1.65
CA ILE A 188 9.65 -9.42 0.73
C ILE A 188 9.81 -8.61 -0.55
N HIS A 189 10.07 -7.31 -0.43
CA HIS A 189 10.22 -6.43 -1.57
C HIS A 189 11.39 -6.82 -2.48
N GLN A 190 12.57 -7.08 -1.90
CA GLN A 190 13.79 -7.34 -2.66
C GLN A 190 13.82 -8.75 -3.28
N ASN A 191 13.33 -9.77 -2.57
CA ASN A 191 13.47 -11.15 -3.01
C ASN A 191 12.25 -11.68 -3.76
N PHE A 192 11.04 -11.30 -3.36
CA PHE A 192 9.81 -11.83 -3.96
C PHE A 192 9.13 -10.84 -4.89
N TYR A 193 8.82 -9.64 -4.37
CA TYR A 193 7.95 -8.71 -5.07
C TYR A 193 8.59 -8.16 -6.35
N ARG A 194 9.90 -7.93 -6.30
CA ARG A 194 10.66 -7.47 -7.46
C ARG A 194 10.63 -8.48 -8.61
N GLU A 195 10.78 -9.77 -8.32
CA GLU A 195 10.72 -10.82 -9.34
C GLU A 195 9.30 -10.98 -9.93
N VAL A 196 8.26 -10.94 -9.07
CA VAL A 196 6.86 -11.09 -9.52
C VAL A 196 6.40 -9.90 -10.37
N LEU A 197 6.79 -8.67 -10.03
CA LEU A 197 6.40 -7.47 -10.79
C LEU A 197 7.09 -7.34 -12.14
N PHE A 198 8.32 -7.85 -12.28
CA PHE A 198 9.08 -7.76 -13.54
C PHE A 198 8.96 -8.99 -14.42
N SER A 199 8.27 -10.04 -13.97
CA SER A 199 7.99 -11.25 -14.75
C SER A 199 6.59 -11.28 -15.36
N SER A 200 5.76 -10.29 -15.11
CA SER A 200 4.44 -10.06 -15.71
C SER A 200 4.52 -8.89 -16.70
#